data_35c6dd9629dbd4607837d330d0ede2e3
#
_entry.id   35c6dd9629dbd4607837d330d0ede2e3
#
_cell.length_a   1.000
_cell.length_b   1.000
_cell.length_c   1.000
_cell.angle_alpha   90.00
_cell.angle_beta   90.00
_cell.angle_gamma   90.00
#
_symmetry.space_group_name_H-M   'P 1'
#
loop_
_entity.id
_entity.type
_entity.pdbx_description
1 polymer ?
#
loop_
_entity_poly.entity_id
_entity_poly.type
_entity_poly.pdbx_seq_one_letter_code
_entity_poly.pdbx_strand_id
1 'polypeptide(L)'
;GQLPVSQYPDIAPPQVTLWIVYPGASAQTVEEAVTILIEREMNGVPNLMYMDATSSPGESLINLTFKQGTDAEMATVEVQNRLKLVEPNLPESVREQGIYVERASSSFLCIVSLSSDDPRYDGIALGEVASTSVLPVLRRVEGVGKATLYGTERAMRVWLAPDKMASVGVTATDVVSALSSHSAKITPGALGGGDVPENAPINAIITMENYLTTPEEFVDIPLRTAPDGSS
;
A
#
# COMPACT_ATOMS: atom_id res chain seq x y z
N GLY A 1 -30.90 -32.60 23.20
CA GLY A 1 -29.51 -32.64 22.92
C GLY A 1 -29.18 -31.61 21.85
N GLN A 2 -28.73 -30.43 22.26
CA GLN A 2 -28.18 -29.45 21.32
C GLN A 2 -26.71 -29.80 21.17
N LEU A 3 -26.31 -30.14 19.94
CA LEU A 3 -24.91 -30.26 19.57
C LEU A 3 -24.28 -28.83 19.55
N PRO A 4 -23.15 -28.61 20.21
CA PRO A 4 -22.45 -27.36 20.06
C PRO A 4 -21.92 -27.27 18.62
N VAL A 5 -22.39 -26.32 17.85
CA VAL A 5 -21.78 -25.95 16.58
C VAL A 5 -20.48 -25.25 16.94
N SER A 6 -19.40 -26.00 16.92
CA SER A 6 -18.06 -25.47 16.99
C SER A 6 -17.84 -24.71 15.68
N GLN A 7 -18.05 -23.43 15.70
CA GLN A 7 -17.50 -22.53 14.68
C GLN A 7 -15.99 -22.49 14.90
N TYR A 8 -15.26 -23.35 14.19
CA TYR A 8 -13.84 -23.13 13.99
C TYR A 8 -13.73 -21.87 13.14
N PRO A 9 -13.03 -20.81 13.60
CA PRO A 9 -12.70 -19.72 12.72
C PRO A 9 -11.89 -20.32 11.56
N ASP A 10 -12.31 -20.05 10.34
CA ASP A 10 -11.54 -20.34 9.14
C ASP A 10 -10.26 -19.50 9.22
N ILE A 11 -9.20 -20.09 9.78
CA ILE A 11 -7.91 -19.42 9.88
C ILE A 11 -7.30 -19.50 8.50
N ALA A 12 -7.33 -18.39 7.78
CA ALA A 12 -6.69 -18.28 6.48
C ALA A 12 -5.20 -18.66 6.58
N PRO A 13 -4.63 -19.32 5.56
CA PRO A 13 -3.20 -19.62 5.53
C PRO A 13 -2.38 -18.33 5.68
N PRO A 14 -1.27 -18.35 6.43
CA PRO A 14 -0.42 -17.17 6.55
C PRO A 14 0.11 -16.73 5.18
N GLN A 15 0.14 -15.44 4.96
CA GLN A 15 0.68 -14.84 3.74
C GLN A 15 1.69 -13.74 4.09
N VAL A 16 2.69 -13.60 3.25
CA VAL A 16 3.65 -12.50 3.27
C VAL A 16 3.65 -11.86 1.90
N THR A 17 3.44 -10.56 1.85
CA THR A 17 3.45 -9.76 0.63
C THR A 17 4.75 -8.97 0.54
N LEU A 18 5.42 -9.07 -0.60
CA LEU A 18 6.57 -8.25 -0.96
C LEU A 18 6.11 -7.21 -1.98
N TRP A 19 6.45 -5.98 -1.70
CA TRP A 19 6.22 -4.90 -2.62
C TRP A 19 7.53 -4.17 -2.93
N ILE A 20 7.86 -4.10 -4.21
CA ILE A 20 9.12 -3.59 -4.72
C ILE A 20 8.82 -2.47 -5.71
N VAL A 21 9.44 -1.32 -5.52
CA VAL A 21 9.32 -0.16 -6.42
C VAL A 21 10.57 -0.06 -7.28
N TYR A 22 10.37 0.01 -8.60
CA TYR A 22 11.43 0.24 -9.59
C TYR A 22 11.04 1.44 -10.45
N PRO A 23 11.35 2.68 -10.02
CA PRO A 23 10.91 3.89 -10.69
C PRO A 23 11.30 3.93 -12.17
N GLY A 24 10.34 4.25 -13.04
CA GLY A 24 10.57 4.42 -14.48
C GLY A 24 10.76 3.14 -15.29
N ALA A 25 10.77 1.96 -14.65
CA ALA A 25 10.92 0.69 -15.36
C ALA A 25 9.61 0.25 -16.03
N SER A 26 9.71 -0.38 -17.21
CA SER A 26 8.58 -1.07 -17.84
C SER A 26 8.22 -2.34 -17.05
N ALA A 27 7.00 -2.86 -17.23
CA ALA A 27 6.59 -4.13 -16.63
C ALA A 27 7.55 -5.27 -16.97
N GLN A 28 8.04 -5.35 -18.22
CA GLN A 28 9.00 -6.35 -18.64
C GLN A 28 10.36 -6.18 -17.91
N THR A 29 10.85 -4.96 -17.77
CA THR A 29 12.09 -4.70 -17.03
C THR A 29 11.95 -5.07 -15.56
N VAL A 30 10.80 -4.74 -14.94
CA VAL A 30 10.48 -5.15 -13.55
C VAL A 30 10.50 -6.67 -13.43
N GLU A 31 9.85 -7.37 -14.34
CA GLU A 31 9.80 -8.84 -14.35
C GLU A 31 11.19 -9.45 -14.40
N GLU A 32 12.01 -9.03 -15.36
CA GLU A 32 13.32 -9.62 -15.62
C GLU A 32 14.39 -9.25 -14.58
N ALA A 33 14.38 -8.00 -14.13
CA ALA A 33 15.42 -7.47 -13.24
C ALA A 33 15.09 -7.59 -11.75
N VAL A 34 13.83 -7.82 -11.38
CA VAL A 34 13.36 -7.83 -10.00
C VAL A 34 12.55 -9.07 -9.67
N THR A 35 11.41 -9.26 -10.31
CA THR A 35 10.44 -10.28 -9.93
C THR A 35 11.01 -11.68 -9.99
N ILE A 36 11.59 -12.08 -11.13
CA ILE A 36 12.17 -13.41 -11.33
C ILE A 36 13.30 -13.70 -10.35
N LEU A 37 14.15 -12.70 -10.06
CA LEU A 37 15.27 -12.89 -9.13
C LEU A 37 14.78 -13.16 -7.71
N ILE A 38 13.77 -12.41 -7.27
CA ILE A 38 13.18 -12.58 -5.94
C ILE A 38 12.42 -13.90 -5.85
N GLU A 39 11.57 -14.23 -6.82
CA GLU A 39 10.83 -15.49 -6.82
C GLU A 39 11.75 -16.71 -6.75
N ARG A 40 12.85 -16.69 -7.49
CA ARG A 40 13.83 -17.75 -7.47
C ARG A 40 14.42 -17.97 -6.07
N GLU A 41 14.73 -16.91 -5.37
CA GLU A 41 15.25 -16.99 -4.00
C GLU A 41 14.17 -17.43 -3.01
N MET A 42 12.94 -16.97 -3.19
CA MET A 42 11.81 -17.32 -2.32
C MET A 42 11.40 -18.79 -2.41
N ASN A 43 11.68 -19.49 -3.50
CA ASN A 43 11.39 -20.91 -3.64
C ASN A 43 12.02 -21.79 -2.55
N GLY A 44 13.05 -21.34 -1.88
CA GLY A 44 13.68 -22.05 -0.78
C GLY A 44 13.12 -21.75 0.61
N VAL A 45 12.11 -20.91 0.74
CA VAL A 45 11.51 -20.56 2.04
C VAL A 45 10.74 -21.75 2.62
N PRO A 46 11.00 -22.14 3.88
CA PRO A 46 10.30 -23.24 4.53
C PRO A 46 8.78 -23.02 4.59
N ASN A 47 8.02 -24.09 4.40
CA ASN A 47 6.56 -24.12 4.47
C ASN A 47 5.83 -23.27 3.41
N LEU A 48 6.54 -22.77 2.42
CA LEU A 48 5.91 -22.08 1.31
C LEU A 48 5.03 -23.07 0.52
N MET A 49 3.77 -22.72 0.31
CA MET A 49 2.84 -23.50 -0.52
C MET A 49 2.92 -23.09 -1.98
N TYR A 50 2.72 -21.79 -2.23
CA TYR A 50 2.80 -21.20 -3.56
C TYR A 50 3.11 -19.70 -3.48
N MET A 51 3.56 -19.17 -4.60
CA MET A 51 3.73 -17.74 -4.83
C MET A 51 2.90 -17.32 -6.03
N ASP A 52 2.41 -16.10 -5.99
CA ASP A 52 1.95 -15.38 -7.17
C ASP A 52 2.66 -14.03 -7.23
N ALA A 53 2.95 -13.59 -8.43
CA ALA A 53 3.62 -12.32 -8.65
C ALA A 53 2.96 -11.55 -9.79
N THR A 54 2.94 -10.23 -9.65
CA THR A 54 2.49 -9.30 -10.67
C THR A 54 3.55 -8.26 -10.90
N SER A 55 4.01 -8.14 -12.14
CA SER A 55 4.91 -7.08 -12.58
C SER A 55 4.14 -6.03 -13.35
N SER A 56 4.20 -4.80 -12.88
CA SER A 56 3.56 -3.63 -13.49
C SER A 56 4.63 -2.58 -13.79
N PRO A 57 4.34 -1.56 -14.61
CA PRO A 57 5.27 -0.47 -14.80
C PRO A 57 5.64 0.18 -13.46
N GLY A 58 6.93 0.16 -13.11
CA GLY A 58 7.45 0.76 -11.89
C GLY A 58 7.35 -0.07 -10.62
N GLU A 59 6.76 -1.28 -10.64
CA GLU A 59 6.62 -2.08 -9.43
C GLU A 59 6.48 -3.59 -9.64
N SER A 60 6.82 -4.34 -8.60
CA SER A 60 6.52 -5.76 -8.48
C SER A 60 5.78 -6.01 -7.18
N LEU A 61 4.75 -6.82 -7.23
CA LEU A 61 4.01 -7.34 -6.09
C LEU A 61 4.14 -8.86 -6.07
N ILE A 62 4.64 -9.42 -4.98
CA ILE A 62 4.82 -10.86 -4.81
C ILE A 62 4.12 -11.29 -3.53
N ASN A 63 3.19 -12.22 -3.65
CA ASN A 63 2.48 -12.81 -2.52
C ASN A 63 2.99 -14.22 -2.27
N LEU A 64 3.42 -14.49 -1.05
CA LEU A 64 3.85 -15.81 -0.59
C LEU A 64 2.79 -16.38 0.34
N THR A 65 2.22 -17.53 -0.02
CA THR A 65 1.23 -18.23 0.79
C THR A 65 1.88 -19.45 1.42
N PHE A 66 1.78 -19.55 2.75
CA PHE A 66 2.39 -20.59 3.55
C PHE A 66 1.37 -21.64 3.94
N LYS A 67 1.85 -22.84 4.32
CA LYS A 67 1.02 -23.90 4.87
C LYS A 67 0.29 -23.42 6.12
N GLN A 68 -0.95 -23.87 6.28
CA GLN A 68 -1.74 -23.60 7.47
C GLN A 68 -0.99 -24.08 8.73
N GLY A 69 -1.02 -23.27 9.79
CA GLY A 69 -0.27 -23.54 11.02
C GLY A 69 1.18 -23.04 11.01
N THR A 70 1.66 -22.48 9.90
CA THR A 70 2.96 -21.82 9.86
C THR A 70 2.92 -20.55 10.71
N ASP A 71 3.95 -20.34 11.53
CA ASP A 71 4.13 -19.10 12.27
C ASP A 71 4.42 -17.95 11.29
N ALA A 72 3.51 -16.98 11.22
CA ALA A 72 3.60 -15.86 10.29
C ALA A 72 4.80 -14.93 10.57
N GLU A 73 5.20 -14.82 11.84
CA GLU A 73 6.35 -14.02 12.22
C GLU A 73 7.66 -14.67 11.78
N MET A 74 7.79 -15.98 12.02
CA MET A 74 8.95 -16.74 11.56
C MET A 74 9.02 -16.78 10.04
N ALA A 75 7.88 -16.96 9.35
CA ALA A 75 7.83 -16.90 7.89
C ALA A 75 8.32 -15.54 7.36
N THR A 76 7.92 -14.45 8.00
CA THR A 76 8.38 -13.10 7.63
C THR A 76 9.88 -12.94 7.82
N VAL A 77 10.43 -13.44 8.92
CA VAL A 77 11.88 -13.40 9.19
C VAL A 77 12.65 -14.19 8.12
N GLU A 78 12.18 -15.38 7.76
CA GLU A 78 12.80 -16.19 6.70
C GLU A 78 12.77 -15.48 5.34
N VAL A 79 11.65 -14.87 4.99
CA VAL A 79 11.51 -14.05 3.78
C VAL A 79 12.52 -12.90 3.78
N GLN A 80 12.62 -12.17 4.90
CA GLN A 80 13.57 -11.05 5.03
C GLN A 80 15.03 -11.52 4.92
N ASN A 81 15.37 -12.67 5.50
CA ASN A 81 16.71 -13.24 5.39
C ASN A 81 17.05 -13.59 3.94
N ARG A 82 16.10 -14.17 3.22
CA ARG A 82 16.27 -14.51 1.78
C ARG A 82 16.38 -13.27 0.91
N LEU A 83 15.61 -12.22 1.20
CA LEU A 83 15.72 -10.95 0.48
C LEU A 83 17.12 -10.35 0.56
N LYS A 84 17.77 -10.43 1.72
CA LYS A 84 19.16 -9.97 1.88
C LYS A 84 20.16 -10.68 0.96
N LEU A 85 19.88 -11.92 0.57
CA LEU A 85 20.73 -12.66 -0.33
C LEU A 85 20.58 -12.21 -1.79
N VAL A 86 19.39 -11.80 -2.19
CA VAL A 86 19.13 -11.35 -3.57
C VAL A 86 19.38 -9.85 -3.74
N GLU A 87 19.26 -9.08 -2.69
CA GLU A 87 19.36 -7.60 -2.69
C GLU A 87 20.60 -7.07 -3.44
N PRO A 88 21.82 -7.63 -3.28
CA PRO A 88 23.00 -7.16 -4.03
C PRO A 88 22.87 -7.27 -5.56
N ASN A 89 21.99 -8.14 -6.03
CA ASN A 89 21.77 -8.40 -7.46
C ASN A 89 20.64 -7.55 -8.06
N LEU A 90 19.91 -6.81 -7.21
CA LEU A 90 18.85 -5.93 -7.66
C LEU A 90 19.39 -4.58 -8.14
N PRO A 91 18.68 -3.90 -9.05
CA PRO A 91 19.04 -2.56 -9.49
C PRO A 91 19.23 -1.59 -8.32
N GLU A 92 20.17 -0.66 -8.44
CA GLU A 92 20.49 0.31 -7.40
C GLU A 92 19.25 1.13 -6.98
N SER A 93 18.48 1.61 -7.94
CA SER A 93 17.24 2.36 -7.67
C SER A 93 16.21 1.56 -6.87
N VAL A 94 16.15 0.25 -7.05
CA VAL A 94 15.28 -0.65 -6.25
C VAL A 94 15.81 -0.77 -4.83
N ARG A 95 17.13 -0.91 -4.67
CA ARG A 95 17.77 -1.01 -3.34
C ARG A 95 17.63 0.28 -2.54
N GLU A 96 17.71 1.43 -3.21
CA GLU A 96 17.51 2.75 -2.57
C GLU A 96 16.07 2.94 -2.07
N GLN A 97 15.07 2.45 -2.81
CA GLN A 97 13.67 2.47 -2.38
C GLN A 97 13.40 1.51 -1.23
N GLY A 98 14.17 0.42 -1.15
CA GLY A 98 13.95 -0.67 -0.22
C GLY A 98 12.82 -1.60 -0.64
N ILE A 99 12.78 -2.78 -0.07
CA ILE A 99 11.73 -3.78 -0.28
C ILE A 99 10.80 -3.76 0.92
N TYR A 100 9.51 -3.58 0.66
CA TYR A 100 8.49 -3.61 1.69
C TYR A 100 8.00 -5.04 1.89
N VAL A 101 8.04 -5.49 3.14
CA VAL A 101 7.61 -6.83 3.55
C VAL A 101 6.47 -6.67 4.53
N GLU A 102 5.31 -7.15 4.17
CA GLU A 102 4.12 -7.06 5.01
C GLU A 102 3.51 -8.45 5.24
N ARG A 103 3.12 -8.72 6.47
CA ARG A 103 2.29 -9.89 6.77
C ARG A 103 0.87 -9.59 6.34
N ALA A 104 0.32 -10.43 5.48
CA ALA A 104 -1.08 -10.38 5.15
C ALA A 104 -1.90 -11.01 6.28
N SER A 105 -2.09 -10.27 7.33
CA SER A 105 -3.18 -10.52 8.26
C SER A 105 -4.26 -9.49 7.94
N SER A 106 -5.27 -9.84 7.16
CA SER A 106 -6.43 -8.96 6.87
C SER A 106 -6.09 -7.47 6.67
N SER A 107 -4.90 -7.18 6.14
CA SER A 107 -4.46 -5.80 5.93
C SER A 107 -5.25 -5.17 4.80
N PHE A 108 -5.88 -4.05 5.06
CA PHE A 108 -6.47 -3.23 4.03
C PHE A 108 -5.42 -2.28 3.47
N LEU A 109 -5.37 -2.17 2.16
CA LEU A 109 -4.55 -1.18 1.48
C LEU A 109 -5.46 -0.11 0.87
N CYS A 110 -5.15 1.14 1.19
CA CYS A 110 -5.75 2.29 0.52
C CYS A 110 -4.73 2.93 -0.43
N ILE A 111 -5.17 3.30 -1.60
CA ILE A 111 -4.39 4.12 -2.52
C ILE A 111 -4.97 5.53 -2.49
N VAL A 112 -4.12 6.50 -2.19
CA VAL A 112 -4.48 7.93 -2.21
C VAL A 112 -3.76 8.56 -3.40
N SER A 113 -4.51 9.01 -4.41
CA SER A 113 -3.99 9.66 -5.60
C SER A 113 -4.34 11.14 -5.61
N LEU A 114 -3.37 11.99 -5.93
CA LEU A 114 -3.56 13.43 -6.07
C LEU A 114 -3.74 13.79 -7.54
N SER A 115 -4.66 14.71 -7.80
CA SER A 115 -4.87 15.32 -9.11
C SER A 115 -5.25 16.79 -8.95
N SER A 116 -5.01 17.58 -9.98
CA SER A 116 -5.45 18.98 -10.05
C SER A 116 -5.82 19.31 -11.49
N ASP A 117 -6.84 20.14 -11.65
CA ASP A 117 -7.20 20.72 -12.94
C ASP A 117 -6.40 22.00 -13.24
N ASP A 118 -5.61 22.48 -12.28
CA ASP A 118 -4.75 23.63 -12.45
C ASP A 118 -3.44 23.22 -13.13
N PRO A 119 -3.10 23.79 -14.31
CA PRO A 119 -1.90 23.43 -15.07
C PRO A 119 -0.57 23.65 -14.32
N ARG A 120 -0.58 24.44 -13.26
CA ARG A 120 0.60 24.67 -12.40
C ARG A 120 0.96 23.47 -11.54
N TYR A 121 0.01 22.58 -11.31
CA TYR A 121 0.23 21.35 -10.58
C TYR A 121 0.43 20.19 -11.56
N ASP A 122 1.61 20.16 -12.18
CA ASP A 122 2.06 18.99 -12.94
C ASP A 122 2.38 17.80 -12.01
N GLY A 123 2.83 16.70 -12.59
CA GLY A 123 3.16 15.49 -11.83
C GLY A 123 4.25 15.71 -10.77
N ILE A 124 5.21 16.60 -11.04
CA ILE A 124 6.32 16.92 -10.12
C ILE A 124 5.80 17.74 -8.93
N ALA A 125 5.02 18.78 -9.20
CA ALA A 125 4.43 19.62 -8.16
C ALA A 125 3.46 18.83 -7.26
N LEU A 126 2.65 17.94 -7.84
CA LEU A 126 1.77 17.05 -7.06
C LEU A 126 2.57 16.05 -6.22
N GLY A 127 3.69 15.54 -6.73
CA GLY A 127 4.60 14.67 -5.99
C GLY A 127 5.23 15.38 -4.78
N GLU A 128 5.61 16.63 -4.94
CA GLU A 128 6.12 17.46 -3.84
C GLU A 128 5.04 17.69 -2.77
N VAL A 129 3.82 18.02 -3.17
CA VAL A 129 2.69 18.16 -2.24
C VAL A 129 2.41 16.82 -1.54
N ALA A 130 2.42 15.72 -2.27
CA ALA A 130 2.22 14.39 -1.70
C ALA A 130 3.26 14.09 -0.61
N SER A 131 4.54 14.30 -0.90
CA SER A 131 5.64 13.96 0.02
C SER A 131 5.73 14.87 1.24
N THR A 132 5.54 16.17 1.05
CA THR A 132 5.80 17.17 2.10
C THR A 132 4.57 17.51 2.92
N SER A 133 3.37 17.46 2.35
CA SER A 133 2.14 17.91 3.00
C SER A 133 1.17 16.78 3.30
N VAL A 134 0.96 15.84 2.37
CA VAL A 134 -0.07 14.82 2.51
C VAL A 134 0.44 13.62 3.31
N LEU A 135 1.56 13.05 2.90
CA LEU A 135 2.11 11.83 3.49
C LEU A 135 2.34 11.93 5.01
N PRO A 136 2.91 13.02 5.56
CA PRO A 136 3.07 13.17 7.00
C PRO A 136 1.74 13.18 7.76
N VAL A 137 0.68 13.72 7.15
CA VAL A 137 -0.66 13.75 7.76
C VAL A 137 -1.29 12.36 7.74
N LEU A 138 -1.22 11.65 6.60
CA LEU A 138 -1.75 10.29 6.48
C LEU A 138 -1.11 9.33 7.49
N ARG A 139 0.18 9.48 7.75
CA ARG A 139 0.90 8.65 8.74
C ARG A 139 0.42 8.82 10.17
N ARG A 140 -0.27 9.92 10.49
CA ARG A 140 -0.79 10.23 11.83
C ARG A 140 -2.23 9.80 12.03
N VAL A 141 -2.92 9.38 10.97
CA VAL A 141 -4.32 8.94 11.09
C VAL A 141 -4.37 7.65 11.90
N GLU A 142 -5.25 7.59 12.88
CA GLU A 142 -5.45 6.40 13.70
C GLU A 142 -5.86 5.20 12.83
N GLY A 143 -5.22 4.06 13.08
CA GLY A 143 -5.42 2.85 12.29
C GLY A 143 -4.46 2.70 11.11
N VAL A 144 -3.72 3.74 10.72
CA VAL A 144 -2.68 3.65 9.69
C VAL A 144 -1.43 3.01 10.28
N GLY A 145 -0.96 1.93 9.64
CA GLY A 145 0.28 1.26 9.97
C GLY A 145 1.47 1.87 9.26
N LYS A 146 1.32 2.18 7.97
CA LYS A 146 2.38 2.67 7.09
C LYS A 146 1.77 3.47 5.94
N ALA A 147 2.46 4.49 5.50
CA ALA A 147 2.11 5.24 4.30
C ALA A 147 3.38 5.61 3.54
N THR A 148 3.40 5.36 2.22
CA THR A 148 4.54 5.59 1.34
C THR A 148 4.11 6.16 0.01
N LEU A 149 5.01 6.90 -0.65
CA LEU A 149 4.83 7.32 -2.04
C LEU A 149 4.89 6.12 -2.99
N TYR A 150 4.15 6.20 -4.07
CA TYR A 150 4.03 5.13 -5.04
C TYR A 150 3.96 5.66 -6.47
N GLY A 151 4.62 4.97 -7.39
CA GLY A 151 4.55 5.23 -8.81
C GLY A 151 5.17 6.58 -9.21
N THR A 152 4.38 7.44 -9.83
CA THR A 152 4.82 8.76 -10.35
C THR A 152 4.88 9.85 -9.28
N GLU A 153 5.09 9.49 -8.02
CA GLU A 153 5.24 10.38 -6.86
C GLU A 153 3.97 11.14 -6.43
N ARG A 154 2.86 11.03 -7.16
CA ARG A 154 1.58 11.67 -6.83
C ARG A 154 0.53 10.71 -6.25
N ALA A 155 0.90 9.47 -6.06
CA ALA A 155 0.08 8.46 -5.39
C ALA A 155 0.78 7.94 -4.15
N MET A 156 0.00 7.62 -3.14
CA MET A 156 0.47 7.08 -1.87
C MET A 156 -0.24 5.78 -1.57
N ARG A 157 0.50 4.80 -1.08
CA ARG A 157 -0.05 3.59 -0.48
C ARG A 157 -0.15 3.77 1.01
N VAL A 158 -1.32 3.47 1.54
CA VAL A 158 -1.63 3.58 2.97
C VAL A 158 -2.07 2.22 3.47
N TRP A 159 -1.24 1.58 4.26
CA TRP A 159 -1.51 0.30 4.89
C TRP A 159 -2.23 0.51 6.19
N LEU A 160 -3.43 -0.08 6.32
CA LEU A 160 -4.19 -0.05 7.56
C LEU A 160 -3.73 -1.21 8.45
N ALA A 161 -3.51 -0.94 9.72
CA ALA A 161 -3.07 -1.93 10.70
C ALA A 161 -4.25 -2.45 11.52
N PRO A 162 -4.71 -3.69 11.31
CA PRO A 162 -5.88 -4.23 12.01
C PRO A 162 -5.75 -4.19 13.52
N ASP A 163 -4.56 -4.47 14.06
CA ASP A 163 -4.31 -4.44 15.50
C ASP A 163 -4.45 -3.04 16.09
N LYS A 164 -3.94 -2.03 15.36
CA LYS A 164 -4.12 -0.62 15.76
C LYS A 164 -5.58 -0.21 15.67
N MET A 165 -6.27 -0.60 14.60
CA MET A 165 -7.69 -0.31 14.42
C MET A 165 -8.52 -0.92 15.55
N ALA A 166 -8.28 -2.19 15.88
CA ALA A 166 -8.96 -2.87 16.97
C ALA A 166 -8.69 -2.22 18.32
N SER A 167 -7.46 -1.78 18.59
CA SER A 167 -7.07 -1.16 19.87
C SER A 167 -7.77 0.17 20.14
N VAL A 168 -8.16 0.91 19.09
CA VAL A 168 -8.85 2.20 19.19
C VAL A 168 -10.34 2.11 18.79
N GLY A 169 -10.83 0.91 18.42
CA GLY A 169 -12.23 0.67 18.10
C GLY A 169 -12.69 1.30 16.78
N VAL A 170 -11.79 1.48 15.80
CA VAL A 170 -12.13 2.04 14.49
C VAL A 170 -12.24 0.94 13.44
N THR A 171 -13.13 1.13 12.47
CA THR A 171 -13.28 0.27 11.30
C THR A 171 -12.44 0.77 10.13
N ALA A 172 -12.24 -0.06 9.10
CA ALA A 172 -11.58 0.38 7.87
C ALA A 172 -12.30 1.57 7.21
N THR A 173 -13.62 1.59 7.26
CA THR A 173 -14.44 2.70 6.75
C THR A 173 -14.19 4.00 7.53
N ASP A 174 -14.05 3.93 8.85
CA ASP A 174 -13.73 5.09 9.69
C ASP A 174 -12.35 5.65 9.32
N VAL A 175 -11.35 4.79 9.11
CA VAL A 175 -10.01 5.21 8.69
C VAL A 175 -10.04 5.87 7.32
N VAL A 176 -10.75 5.30 6.34
CA VAL A 176 -10.91 5.91 5.00
C VAL A 176 -11.60 7.26 5.08
N SER A 177 -12.62 7.40 5.91
CA SER A 177 -13.31 8.68 6.14
C SER A 177 -12.37 9.72 6.75
N ALA A 178 -11.54 9.32 7.71
CA ALA A 178 -10.52 10.18 8.31
C ALA A 178 -9.44 10.58 7.30
N LEU A 179 -8.96 9.66 6.47
CA LEU A 179 -8.02 9.94 5.39
C LEU A 179 -8.59 10.98 4.40
N SER A 180 -9.86 10.81 4.01
CA SER A 180 -10.55 11.75 3.12
C SER A 180 -10.66 13.14 3.76
N SER A 181 -11.05 13.23 5.03
CA SER A 181 -11.19 14.49 5.75
C SER A 181 -9.85 15.23 5.92
N HIS A 182 -8.78 14.50 6.20
CA HIS A 182 -7.45 15.09 6.36
C HIS A 182 -6.84 15.51 5.01
N SER A 183 -7.06 14.73 3.95
CA SER A 183 -6.60 15.08 2.61
C SER A 183 -7.30 16.33 2.04
N ALA A 184 -8.58 16.52 2.36
CA ALA A 184 -9.35 17.71 1.97
C ALA A 184 -8.89 19.00 2.67
N LYS A 185 -8.22 18.92 3.82
CA LYS A 185 -7.75 20.06 4.61
C LYS A 185 -6.35 20.54 4.25
N ILE A 186 -5.66 19.88 3.33
CA ILE A 186 -4.30 20.23 2.96
C ILE A 186 -4.33 21.38 1.96
N THR A 187 -3.92 22.57 2.43
CA THR A 187 -3.79 23.75 1.61
C THR A 187 -2.39 23.76 1.00
N PRO A 188 -2.26 23.82 -0.33
CA PRO A 188 -0.95 23.78 -1.00
C PRO A 188 -0.01 24.96 -0.68
N GLY A 189 -0.53 26.03 -0.09
CA GLY A 189 0.19 27.27 0.20
C GLY A 189 1.23 27.21 1.32
N ALA A 190 1.45 26.07 1.98
CA ALA A 190 2.45 25.91 3.04
C ALA A 190 3.85 25.59 2.52
N LEU A 191 4.02 25.41 1.21
CA LEU A 191 5.31 25.12 0.59
C LEU A 191 6.00 26.41 0.14
N GLY A 192 7.12 26.70 0.78
CA GLY A 192 7.86 27.91 0.74
C GLY A 192 8.08 28.56 -0.65
N GLY A 193 7.70 29.83 -0.78
CA GLY A 193 8.40 30.80 -1.61
C GLY A 193 8.00 30.93 -3.06
N GLY A 194 6.88 30.44 -3.50
CA GLY A 194 6.31 30.76 -4.81
C GLY A 194 4.90 31.30 -4.69
N ASP A 195 4.48 32.24 -5.54
CA ASP A 195 3.12 32.75 -5.67
C ASP A 195 2.14 31.63 -6.07
N VAL A 196 1.85 30.72 -5.14
CA VAL A 196 0.82 29.70 -5.30
C VAL A 196 -0.47 30.29 -4.74
N PRO A 197 -1.54 30.47 -5.53
CA PRO A 197 -2.82 30.95 -5.01
C PRO A 197 -3.32 30.00 -3.92
N GLU A 198 -3.77 30.56 -2.83
CA GLU A 198 -4.30 29.86 -1.66
C GLU A 198 -5.48 28.91 -1.95
N ASN A 199 -6.02 28.91 -3.16
CA ASN A 199 -7.26 28.24 -3.53
C ASN A 199 -7.22 27.34 -4.76
N ALA A 200 -6.04 26.85 -5.19
CA ALA A 200 -6.03 25.90 -6.28
C ALA A 200 -6.46 24.50 -5.76
N PRO A 201 -7.57 23.92 -6.26
CA PRO A 201 -8.09 22.67 -5.72
C PRO A 201 -7.18 21.51 -6.14
N ILE A 202 -6.59 20.86 -5.16
CA ILE A 202 -6.00 19.54 -5.32
C ILE A 202 -7.03 18.51 -4.88
N ASN A 203 -7.34 17.58 -5.76
CA ASN A 203 -8.28 16.51 -5.49
C ASN A 203 -7.52 15.28 -5.00
N ALA A 204 -7.97 14.67 -3.90
CA ALA A 204 -7.49 13.39 -3.44
C ALA A 204 -8.57 12.33 -3.71
N ILE A 205 -8.20 11.27 -4.41
CA ILE A 205 -9.06 10.11 -4.68
C ILE A 205 -8.52 8.97 -3.84
N ILE A 206 -9.38 8.35 -3.02
CA ILE A 206 -9.02 7.22 -2.17
C ILE A 206 -9.72 5.98 -2.69
N THR A 207 -8.93 4.96 -3.02
CA THR A 207 -9.41 3.64 -3.44
C THR A 207 -8.96 2.62 -2.41
N MET A 208 -9.87 1.76 -1.94
CA MET A 208 -9.53 0.67 -1.02
C MET A 208 -9.35 -0.61 -1.82
N GLU A 209 -8.23 -1.29 -1.62
CA GLU A 209 -7.95 -2.60 -2.19
C GLU A 209 -7.89 -3.64 -1.05
N ASN A 210 -8.63 -4.73 -1.20
CA ASN A 210 -8.59 -5.83 -0.25
C ASN A 210 -7.77 -6.98 -0.86
N TYR A 211 -6.59 -7.26 -0.30
CA TYR A 211 -5.67 -8.29 -0.82
C TYR A 211 -5.99 -9.72 -0.38
N LEU A 212 -7.02 -9.92 0.45
CA LEU A 212 -7.34 -11.23 1.03
C LEU A 212 -8.54 -11.91 0.42
N THR A 213 -9.23 -11.30 -0.48
CA THR A 213 -10.36 -11.90 -1.19
C THR A 213 -9.96 -12.24 -2.62
N THR A 214 -10.46 -13.39 -3.07
CA THR A 214 -10.45 -13.81 -4.47
C THR A 214 -10.85 -12.65 -5.39
N PRO A 215 -10.41 -12.63 -6.67
CA PRO A 215 -10.61 -11.52 -7.61
C PRO A 215 -12.05 -11.02 -7.78
N GLU A 216 -13.02 -11.65 -7.14
CA GLU A 216 -14.45 -11.41 -7.32
C GLU A 216 -15.09 -10.47 -6.28
N GLU A 217 -14.34 -9.98 -5.29
CA GLU A 217 -14.85 -9.02 -4.29
C GLU A 217 -14.10 -7.68 -4.33
N PHE A 218 -14.07 -7.07 -5.50
CA PHE A 218 -13.73 -5.64 -5.61
C PHE A 218 -14.93 -4.81 -5.15
N VAL A 219 -14.89 -4.31 -3.94
CA VAL A 219 -15.78 -3.22 -3.54
C VAL A 219 -15.12 -1.92 -3.95
N ASP A 220 -15.39 -1.48 -5.17
CA ASP A 220 -15.17 -0.11 -5.60
C ASP A 220 -16.08 0.80 -4.76
N ILE A 221 -15.51 1.44 -3.75
CA ILE A 221 -16.15 2.57 -3.09
C ILE A 221 -15.49 3.84 -3.63
N PRO A 222 -16.03 4.46 -4.68
CA PRO A 222 -15.55 5.75 -5.13
C PRO A 222 -16.01 6.81 -4.12
N LEU A 223 -15.13 7.18 -3.19
CA LEU A 223 -15.36 8.34 -2.35
C LEU A 223 -14.96 9.59 -3.13
N ARG A 224 -15.88 10.10 -3.94
CA ARG A 224 -15.80 11.46 -4.44
C ARG A 224 -16.21 12.39 -3.31
N THR A 225 -15.28 13.02 -2.67
CA THR A 225 -15.55 14.27 -1.97
C THR A 225 -15.50 15.39 -3.00
N ALA A 226 -16.65 15.70 -3.59
CA ALA A 226 -16.79 16.98 -4.26
C ALA A 226 -16.85 18.07 -3.18
N PRO A 227 -16.08 19.15 -3.28
CA PRO A 227 -16.32 20.34 -2.51
C PRO A 227 -17.46 21.11 -3.20
N ASP A 228 -18.70 20.78 -2.92
CA ASP A 228 -19.81 21.63 -3.29
C ASP A 228 -20.64 21.94 -2.04
N GLY A 229 -20.26 23.08 -1.45
CA GLY A 229 -21.14 23.82 -0.57
C GLY A 229 -22.07 24.65 -1.44
N SER A 230 -23.23 24.12 -1.77
CA SER A 230 -24.37 24.91 -2.18
C SER A 230 -25.61 24.41 -1.47
N SER A 231 -26.13 25.34 -0.63
CA SER A 231 -27.40 25.36 0.06
C SER A 231 -28.59 24.85 -0.75
#